data_4e6fa92168705b81cf28c91d15c39cd9
#
_entry.id   4e6fa92168705b81cf28c91d15c39cd9
#
_cell.length_a   1.000
_cell.length_b   1.000
_cell.length_c   1.000
_cell.angle_alpha   90.00
_cell.angle_beta   90.00
_cell.angle_gamma   90.00
#
_symmetry.space_group_name_H-M   'P 1'
#
loop_
_entity.id
_entity.type
_entity.pdbx_description
1 polymer ?
#
loop_
_entity_poly.entity_id
_entity_poly.type
_entity_poly.pdbx_seq_one_letter_code
_entity_poly.pdbx_strand_id
1 'polypeptide(L)'
;MAPNTGPSQSVSSASDTVEARRLFEENIDAIHKRDRARYLATYLHAATLGRNGPAGLELGYEGWSARRDSTWPDTLVARNLRVLPIAPGVVYGTYCYTVTQKDTTSSGVSERIFLKTPEGWRIVVTTAFGLPAGAPAQCK
;
A
#
# COMPACT_ATOMS: atom_id res chain seq x y z
N MET A 1 16.26 -16.87 28.47
CA MET A 1 15.72 -17.83 27.50
C MET A 1 15.61 -17.16 26.16
N ALA A 2 16.23 -17.71 25.14
CA ALA A 2 16.16 -17.16 23.80
C ALA A 2 14.80 -17.50 23.18
N PRO A 3 14.14 -16.56 22.50
CA PRO A 3 12.94 -16.87 21.75
C PRO A 3 13.25 -17.85 20.63
N ASN A 4 12.28 -18.68 20.34
CA ASN A 4 12.41 -19.59 19.20
C ASN A 4 12.13 -18.81 17.93
N THR A 5 13.18 -18.52 17.19
CA THR A 5 13.11 -17.76 15.95
C THR A 5 13.33 -18.63 14.71
N GLY A 6 13.30 -19.94 14.88
CA GLY A 6 13.64 -20.88 13.82
C GLY A 6 12.54 -21.06 12.76
N PRO A 7 12.32 -22.30 12.31
CA PRO A 7 11.49 -22.59 11.13
C PRO A 7 10.07 -22.04 11.18
N SER A 8 9.43 -22.03 12.37
CA SER A 8 8.05 -21.55 12.43
C SER A 8 7.92 -20.06 12.14
N GLN A 9 8.91 -19.25 12.56
CA GLN A 9 8.91 -17.84 12.26
C GLN A 9 9.17 -17.58 10.77
N SER A 10 10.07 -18.36 10.15
CA SER A 10 10.32 -18.28 8.71
C SER A 10 9.08 -18.62 7.90
N VAL A 11 8.33 -19.65 8.29
CA VAL A 11 7.07 -20.02 7.64
C VAL A 11 6.04 -18.92 7.79
N SER A 12 5.92 -18.32 8.98
CA SER A 12 5.02 -17.21 9.24
C SER A 12 5.37 -16.01 8.36
N SER A 13 6.66 -15.66 8.26
CA SER A 13 7.11 -14.55 7.43
C SER A 13 6.81 -14.78 5.95
N ALA A 14 7.02 -16.00 5.45
CA ALA A 14 6.70 -16.35 4.06
C ALA A 14 5.21 -16.22 3.79
N SER A 15 4.37 -16.72 4.70
CA SER A 15 2.93 -16.59 4.60
C SER A 15 2.48 -15.12 4.64
N ASP A 16 3.08 -14.33 5.53
CA ASP A 16 2.77 -12.91 5.65
C ASP A 16 3.09 -12.15 4.37
N THR A 17 4.23 -12.43 3.73
CA THR A 17 4.57 -11.76 2.47
C THR A 17 3.62 -12.14 1.33
N VAL A 18 3.16 -13.38 1.29
CA VAL A 18 2.16 -13.82 0.30
C VAL A 18 0.85 -13.04 0.48
N GLU A 19 0.39 -12.90 1.72
CA GLU A 19 -0.85 -12.19 2.00
C GLU A 19 -0.71 -10.69 1.74
N ALA A 20 0.42 -10.09 2.05
CA ALA A 20 0.67 -8.68 1.75
C ALA A 20 0.67 -8.43 0.24
N ARG A 21 1.30 -9.30 -0.54
CA ARG A 21 1.26 -9.19 -2.01
C ARG A 21 -0.15 -9.33 -2.56
N ARG A 22 -0.92 -10.26 -2.02
CA ARG A 22 -2.31 -10.44 -2.44
C ARG A 22 -3.12 -9.19 -2.19
N LEU A 23 -2.98 -8.60 -1.02
CA LEU A 23 -3.68 -7.36 -0.66
C LEU A 23 -3.25 -6.20 -1.56
N PHE A 24 -1.96 -6.10 -1.85
CA PHE A 24 -1.45 -5.10 -2.78
C PHE A 24 -2.08 -5.26 -4.17
N GLU A 25 -2.08 -6.46 -4.70
CA GLU A 25 -2.65 -6.75 -6.03
C GLU A 25 -4.15 -6.45 -6.06
N GLU A 26 -4.87 -6.78 -5.01
CA GLU A 26 -6.28 -6.46 -4.86
C GLU A 26 -6.52 -4.95 -4.88
N ASN A 27 -5.67 -4.20 -4.18
CA ASN A 27 -5.77 -2.74 -4.13
C ASN A 27 -5.52 -2.12 -5.52
N ILE A 28 -4.49 -2.56 -6.21
CA ILE A 28 -4.16 -2.04 -7.54
C ILE A 28 -5.25 -2.42 -8.56
N ASP A 29 -5.72 -3.65 -8.51
CA ASP A 29 -6.80 -4.10 -9.40
C ASP A 29 -8.09 -3.30 -9.18
N ALA A 30 -8.41 -3.01 -7.93
CA ALA A 30 -9.57 -2.18 -7.60
C ALA A 30 -9.44 -0.76 -8.19
N ILE A 31 -8.23 -0.21 -8.20
CA ILE A 31 -7.97 1.08 -8.83
C ILE A 31 -8.18 0.97 -10.35
N HIS A 32 -7.62 -0.05 -10.98
CA HIS A 32 -7.77 -0.25 -12.42
C HIS A 32 -9.23 -0.39 -12.84
N LYS A 33 -10.03 -1.02 -12.01
CA LYS A 33 -11.46 -1.24 -12.28
C LYS A 33 -12.35 -0.15 -11.72
N ARG A 34 -11.77 0.84 -11.06
CA ARG A 34 -12.50 1.93 -10.41
C ARG A 34 -13.57 1.41 -9.47
N ASP A 35 -13.26 0.33 -8.76
CA ASP A 35 -14.14 -0.33 -7.82
C ASP A 35 -13.90 0.23 -6.42
N ARG A 36 -14.70 1.23 -6.05
CA ARG A 36 -14.50 1.95 -4.80
C ARG A 36 -14.68 1.03 -3.59
N ALA A 37 -15.68 0.18 -3.59
CA ALA A 37 -15.93 -0.70 -2.44
C ALA A 37 -14.76 -1.65 -2.19
N ARG A 38 -14.23 -2.26 -3.24
CA ARG A 38 -13.05 -3.13 -3.12
C ARG A 38 -11.82 -2.33 -2.69
N TYR A 39 -11.63 -1.15 -3.25
CA TYR A 39 -10.50 -0.30 -2.91
C TYR A 39 -10.52 0.06 -1.43
N LEU A 40 -11.65 0.56 -0.93
CA LEU A 40 -11.79 0.92 0.48
C LEU A 40 -11.63 -0.28 1.42
N ALA A 41 -12.06 -1.46 0.99
CA ALA A 41 -11.96 -2.68 1.79
C ALA A 41 -10.51 -3.13 2.03
N THR A 42 -9.56 -2.67 1.22
CA THR A 42 -8.14 -3.01 1.43
C THR A 42 -7.49 -2.21 2.55
N TYR A 43 -8.12 -1.15 3.03
CA TYR A 43 -7.56 -0.27 4.06
C TYR A 43 -8.12 -0.55 5.44
N LEU A 44 -7.35 -0.23 6.46
CA LEU A 44 -7.79 -0.31 7.85
C LEU A 44 -8.90 0.70 8.10
N HIS A 45 -10.04 0.24 8.58
CA HIS A 45 -11.18 1.10 8.94
C HIS A 45 -11.03 1.57 10.39
N ALA A 46 -10.06 2.44 10.65
CA ALA A 46 -9.78 2.93 11.99
C ALA A 46 -9.16 4.33 11.95
N ALA A 47 -9.18 4.99 13.10
CA ALA A 47 -8.61 6.33 13.26
C ALA A 47 -7.10 6.36 13.04
N THR A 48 -6.45 5.21 13.11
CA THR A 48 -4.99 5.08 12.95
C THR A 48 -4.54 4.80 11.51
N LEU A 49 -5.46 4.74 10.55
CA LEU A 49 -5.06 4.67 9.15
C LEU A 49 -4.28 5.94 8.80
N GLY A 50 -3.06 5.78 8.30
CA GLY A 50 -2.20 6.91 7.94
C GLY A 50 -1.99 6.99 6.42
N ARG A 51 -2.17 8.18 5.88
CA ARG A 51 -1.87 8.50 4.49
C ARG A 51 -0.97 9.72 4.47
N ASN A 52 0.17 9.61 3.81
CA ASN A 52 1.14 10.69 3.77
C ASN A 52 1.59 10.98 2.34
N GLY A 53 1.90 12.21 2.08
CA GLY A 53 2.35 12.67 0.78
C GLY A 53 2.82 14.12 0.87
N PRO A 54 3.05 14.80 -0.26
CA PRO A 54 3.51 16.19 -0.25
C PRO A 54 2.60 17.17 0.50
N ALA A 55 1.31 16.86 0.59
CA ALA A 55 0.35 17.69 1.33
C ALA A 55 0.37 17.43 2.83
N GLY A 56 1.13 16.43 3.31
CA GLY A 56 1.25 16.10 4.71
C GLY A 56 0.47 14.86 5.10
N LEU A 57 0.53 14.54 6.38
CA LEU A 57 -0.10 13.35 6.96
C LEU A 57 -1.59 13.58 7.18
N GLU A 58 -2.38 12.64 6.70
CA GLU A 58 -3.81 12.56 6.96
C GLU A 58 -4.08 11.29 7.76
N LEU A 59 -4.77 11.41 8.88
CA LEU A 59 -5.11 10.28 9.75
C LEU A 59 -6.61 10.01 9.71
N GLY A 60 -6.95 8.73 9.75
CA GLY A 60 -8.31 8.27 9.94
C GLY A 60 -9.01 7.84 8.66
N TYR A 61 -9.72 6.73 8.79
CA TYR A 61 -10.50 6.17 7.69
C TYR A 61 -11.76 6.97 7.39
N GLU A 62 -12.47 7.41 8.43
CA GLU A 62 -13.80 8.02 8.27
C GLU A 62 -13.76 9.29 7.42
N GLY A 63 -12.87 10.22 7.74
CA GLY A 63 -12.78 11.47 7.00
C GLY A 63 -12.34 11.25 5.56
N TRP A 64 -11.40 10.34 5.35
CA TRP A 64 -10.91 10.03 4.02
C TRP A 64 -11.96 9.31 3.17
N SER A 65 -12.59 8.28 3.72
CA SER A 65 -13.57 7.47 2.97
C SER A 65 -14.87 8.21 2.70
N ALA A 66 -15.19 9.22 3.49
CA ALA A 66 -16.39 10.02 3.30
C ALA A 66 -16.27 11.01 2.12
N ARG A 67 -15.05 11.32 1.68
CA ARG A 67 -14.86 12.22 0.56
C ARG A 67 -15.43 11.61 -0.71
N ARG A 68 -16.16 12.43 -1.45
CA ARG A 68 -16.64 12.02 -2.76
C ARG A 68 -15.47 12.11 -3.72
N ASP A 69 -14.79 11.01 -3.80
CA ASP A 69 -13.67 10.92 -4.71
C ASP A 69 -14.14 10.39 -6.04
N SER A 70 -14.10 11.24 -7.02
CA SER A 70 -14.37 10.87 -8.40
C SER A 70 -13.09 10.85 -9.23
N THR A 71 -11.95 11.11 -8.62
CA THR A 71 -10.69 11.25 -9.34
C THR A 71 -9.89 9.96 -9.31
N TRP A 72 -10.31 9.03 -10.15
CA TRP A 72 -9.46 7.89 -10.46
C TRP A 72 -8.44 8.31 -11.51
N PRO A 73 -7.20 7.81 -11.43
CA PRO A 73 -6.25 8.04 -12.51
C PRO A 73 -6.75 7.38 -13.80
N ASP A 74 -6.41 7.98 -14.94
CA ASP A 74 -6.71 7.36 -16.23
C ASP A 74 -5.93 6.07 -16.39
N THR A 75 -4.65 6.08 -15.97
CA THR A 75 -3.82 4.90 -15.92
C THR A 75 -2.99 4.91 -14.63
N LEU A 76 -2.73 3.73 -14.12
CA LEU A 76 -1.79 3.51 -13.04
C LEU A 76 -0.96 2.28 -13.39
N VAL A 77 0.36 2.47 -13.42
CA VAL A 77 1.30 1.35 -13.54
C VAL A 77 2.08 1.27 -12.24
N ALA A 78 1.96 0.14 -11.55
CA ALA A 78 2.75 -0.16 -10.37
C ALA A 78 3.81 -1.18 -10.75
N ARG A 79 5.05 -0.93 -10.32
CA ARG A 79 6.17 -1.81 -10.67
C ARG A 79 7.18 -1.87 -9.54
N ASN A 80 8.01 -2.92 -9.60
CA ASN A 80 9.11 -3.12 -8.67
C ASN A 80 8.66 -3.21 -7.21
N LEU A 81 7.55 -3.91 -6.98
CA LEU A 81 7.07 -4.13 -5.62
C LEU A 81 8.09 -4.95 -4.83
N ARG A 82 8.46 -4.45 -3.67
CA ARG A 82 9.25 -5.16 -2.67
C ARG A 82 8.45 -5.25 -1.39
N VAL A 83 8.41 -6.42 -0.80
CA VAL A 83 7.75 -6.66 0.48
C VAL A 83 8.74 -7.28 1.44
N LEU A 84 8.78 -6.72 2.65
CA LEU A 84 9.72 -7.12 3.70
C LEU A 84 8.94 -7.37 4.98
N PRO A 85 8.97 -8.60 5.52
CA PRO A 85 8.33 -8.85 6.81
C PRO A 85 9.14 -8.16 7.91
N ILE A 86 8.47 -7.33 8.71
CA ILE A 86 9.14 -6.58 9.79
C ILE A 86 8.94 -7.29 11.13
N ALA A 87 7.77 -7.85 11.32
CA ALA A 87 7.37 -8.57 12.53
C ALA A 87 6.24 -9.51 12.16
N PRO A 88 5.91 -10.51 12.98
CA PRO A 88 4.74 -11.34 12.70
C PRO A 88 3.49 -10.50 12.49
N GLY A 89 2.82 -10.70 11.35
CA GLY A 89 1.63 -9.94 10.99
C GLY A 89 1.87 -8.52 10.53
N VAL A 90 3.11 -8.11 10.30
CA VAL A 90 3.46 -6.75 9.86
C VAL A 90 4.45 -6.84 8.70
N VAL A 91 4.06 -6.31 7.55
CA VAL A 91 4.90 -6.32 6.35
C VAL A 91 5.02 -4.90 5.82
N TYR A 92 6.25 -4.50 5.51
CA TYR A 92 6.53 -3.26 4.81
C TYR A 92 6.56 -3.52 3.31
N GLY A 93 5.96 -2.65 2.53
CA GLY A 93 6.01 -2.72 1.09
C GLY A 93 6.36 -1.38 0.47
N THR A 94 7.06 -1.42 -0.66
CA THR A 94 7.33 -0.23 -1.44
C THR A 94 7.29 -0.57 -2.93
N TYR A 95 6.83 0.37 -3.73
CA TYR A 95 6.76 0.18 -5.17
C TYR A 95 6.87 1.53 -5.88
N CYS A 96 7.18 1.46 -7.16
CA CYS A 96 7.24 2.62 -8.03
C CYS A 96 5.94 2.72 -8.81
N TYR A 97 5.41 3.92 -8.95
CA TYR A 97 4.18 4.12 -9.72
C TYR A 97 4.38 5.17 -10.80
N THR A 98 3.61 4.99 -11.86
CA THR A 98 3.42 6.02 -12.89
C THR A 98 1.91 6.17 -13.08
N VAL A 99 1.42 7.39 -12.91
CA VAL A 99 0.00 7.70 -13.07
C VAL A 99 -0.16 8.73 -14.17
N THR A 100 -1.21 8.56 -14.96
CA THR A 100 -1.65 9.54 -15.94
C THR A 100 -3.04 9.99 -15.56
N GLN A 101 -3.23 11.30 -15.50
CA GLN A 101 -4.54 11.88 -15.23
C GLN A 101 -4.72 13.08 -16.15
N LYS A 102 -5.73 13.02 -17.01
CA LYS A 102 -5.88 13.95 -18.11
C LYS A 102 -4.60 13.91 -18.96
N ASP A 103 -3.95 15.04 -19.18
CA ASP A 103 -2.74 15.11 -20.00
C ASP A 103 -1.45 15.11 -19.18
N THR A 104 -1.55 14.86 -17.87
CA THR A 104 -0.40 14.91 -16.97
C THR A 104 0.01 13.50 -16.56
N THR A 105 1.29 13.19 -16.73
CA THR A 105 1.90 11.95 -16.28
C THR A 105 2.90 12.27 -15.19
N SER A 106 2.81 11.55 -14.08
CA SER A 106 3.74 11.69 -12.96
C SER A 106 4.18 10.33 -12.45
N SER A 107 5.38 10.28 -11.92
CA SER A 107 5.94 9.07 -11.33
C SER A 107 6.35 9.33 -9.90
N GLY A 108 6.33 8.29 -9.09
CA GLY A 108 6.70 8.42 -7.69
C GLY A 108 6.98 7.09 -7.04
N VAL A 109 7.21 7.17 -5.74
CA VAL A 109 7.39 6.01 -4.87
C VAL A 109 6.26 6.02 -3.85
N SER A 110 5.69 4.85 -3.62
CA SER A 110 4.71 4.62 -2.56
C SER A 110 5.26 3.61 -1.58
N GLU A 111 4.99 3.83 -0.31
CA GLU A 111 5.29 2.89 0.75
C GLU A 111 4.01 2.47 1.43
N ARG A 112 3.98 1.24 1.93
CA ARG A 112 2.83 0.70 2.62
C ARG A 112 3.25 -0.15 3.80
N ILE A 113 2.43 -0.10 4.85
CA ILE A 113 2.49 -1.08 5.91
C ILE A 113 1.22 -1.92 5.81
N PHE A 114 1.41 -3.24 5.71
CA PHE A 114 0.35 -4.22 5.71
C PHE A 114 0.28 -4.86 7.08
N LEU A 115 -0.91 -4.95 7.64
CA LEU A 115 -1.11 -5.47 8.99
C LEU A 115 -2.16 -6.57 8.97
N LYS A 116 -1.86 -7.67 9.65
CA LYS A 116 -2.85 -8.72 9.90
C LYS A 116 -3.74 -8.30 11.05
N THR A 117 -5.04 -8.22 10.77
CA THR A 117 -6.06 -7.84 11.76
C THR A 117 -7.02 -9.02 11.97
N PRO A 118 -7.90 -8.95 12.99
CA PRO A 118 -8.93 -9.97 13.16
C PRO A 118 -9.84 -10.14 11.94
N GLU A 119 -10.01 -9.09 11.13
CA GLU A 119 -10.83 -9.13 9.93
C GLU A 119 -10.03 -9.50 8.67
N GLY A 120 -8.74 -9.76 8.82
CA GLY A 120 -7.85 -10.08 7.71
C GLY A 120 -6.77 -9.01 7.53
N TRP A 121 -6.02 -9.14 6.46
CA TRP A 121 -4.95 -8.19 6.16
C TRP A 121 -5.49 -6.85 5.67
N ARG A 122 -4.87 -5.76 6.13
CA ARG A 122 -5.26 -4.40 5.77
C ARG A 122 -4.04 -3.51 5.57
N ILE A 123 -4.18 -2.50 4.71
CA ILE A 123 -3.19 -1.44 4.57
C ILE A 123 -3.44 -0.43 5.69
N VAL A 124 -2.44 -0.19 6.53
CA VAL A 124 -2.56 0.72 7.67
C VAL A 124 -1.78 2.01 7.48
N VAL A 125 -0.80 2.01 6.59
CA VAL A 125 -0.07 3.19 6.15
C VAL A 125 0.09 3.13 4.65
N THR A 126 -0.15 4.23 3.98
CA THR A 126 0.18 4.39 2.57
C THR A 126 0.79 5.77 2.35
N THR A 127 1.79 5.83 1.49
CA THR A 127 2.43 7.09 1.10
C THR A 127 2.46 7.20 -0.42
N ALA A 128 2.55 8.42 -0.90
CA ALA A 128 2.80 8.67 -2.31
C ALA A 128 3.61 9.96 -2.43
N PHE A 129 4.86 9.84 -2.88
CA PHE A 129 5.74 10.99 -3.09
C PHE A 129 6.22 11.00 -4.51
N GLY A 130 5.95 12.10 -5.23
CA GLY A 130 6.43 12.29 -6.57
C GLY A 130 7.94 12.39 -6.61
N LEU A 131 8.52 11.89 -7.69
CA LEU A 131 9.96 11.94 -7.91
C LEU A 131 10.29 13.15 -8.76
N PRO A 132 11.39 13.87 -8.44
CA PRO A 132 11.93 14.85 -9.35
C PRO A 132 12.44 14.15 -10.61
N ALA A 133 12.86 14.93 -11.60
CA ALA A 133 13.42 14.37 -12.82
C ALA A 133 14.53 13.37 -12.49
N GLY A 134 14.41 12.17 -13.01
CA GLY A 134 15.32 11.06 -12.72
C GLY A 134 14.76 10.14 -11.64
N ALA A 135 14.45 8.92 -12.04
CA ALA A 135 13.97 7.91 -11.09
C ALA A 135 15.11 7.36 -10.24
N PRO A 136 14.87 7.02 -8.94
CA PRO A 136 15.86 6.32 -8.16
C PRO A 136 16.14 4.93 -8.74
N ALA A 137 17.28 4.34 -8.36
CA ALA A 137 17.70 3.06 -8.92
C ALA A 137 16.62 1.97 -8.79
N GLN A 138 15.89 1.95 -7.69
CA GLN A 138 14.83 0.97 -7.46
C GLN A 138 13.65 1.10 -8.42
N CYS A 139 13.53 2.21 -9.14
CA CYS A 139 12.43 2.46 -10.08
C CYS A 139 12.84 2.36 -11.54
N LYS A 140 14.10 2.01 -11.81
CA LYS A 140 14.61 1.88 -13.18
C LYS A 140 14.39 0.51 -13.77
#